data_4b6b86c84e29b497cf023cd56250d3f9
#
_entry.id   4b6b86c84e29b497cf023cd56250d3f9
#
_cell.length_a   1.000
_cell.length_b   1.000
_cell.length_c   1.000
_cell.angle_alpha   90.00
_cell.angle_beta   90.00
_cell.angle_gamma   90.00
#
_symmetry.space_group_name_H-M   'P 1'
#
loop_
_entity.id
_entity.type
_entity.pdbx_description
1 polymer ?
#
loop_
_entity_poly.entity_id
_entity_poly.type
_entity_poly.pdbx_seq_one_letter_code
_entity_poly.pdbx_strand_id
1 'polypeptide(L)'
;MTEINRKLAQVAARTGIGMAVGSQFGAVRDGNGIASYTVVREELAEGLVIGNISALATPAQAQAAVDMLQADALEVHLNAAQELWMAEGDKDTCGLLANLVQIRDAVSVPVIVKETGCGIAAEQYELLLEQGFTAFDCAGAGGTNFPAIEAKRQGVELTEEFAVWGVPTCWSLLDAQQTLPENALLLASGGIRTAGDAARAFALGADAVGITAPLLRLVMEQGIDAAVDYVYSLAEGLQKYMLLLGCLTPKELRDVPLIVTGETRDFIASRGYELAKLCRWRRGRK
;
A
#
# COMPACT_ATOMS: atom_id res chain seq x y z
N MET A 1 -19.48 -4.91 -8.07
CA MET A 1 -18.53 -4.26 -7.13
C MET A 1 -19.16 -3.99 -5.77
N THR A 2 -20.36 -3.43 -5.67
CA THR A 2 -21.03 -3.11 -4.39
C THR A 2 -21.01 -4.27 -3.40
N GLU A 3 -21.40 -5.48 -3.83
CA GLU A 3 -21.43 -6.65 -2.96
C GLU A 3 -20.02 -7.08 -2.48
N ILE A 4 -19.01 -6.94 -3.31
CA ILE A 4 -17.63 -7.24 -2.92
C ILE A 4 -17.14 -6.26 -1.85
N ASN A 5 -17.35 -4.96 -2.08
CA ASN A 5 -16.95 -3.93 -1.12
C ASN A 5 -17.73 -4.07 0.19
N ARG A 6 -19.03 -4.39 0.13
CA ARG A 6 -19.85 -4.71 1.32
C ARG A 6 -19.21 -5.83 2.14
N LYS A 7 -18.89 -6.95 1.50
CA LYS A 7 -18.29 -8.10 2.20
C LYS A 7 -16.92 -7.78 2.78
N LEU A 8 -16.06 -7.05 2.05
CA LEU A 8 -14.77 -6.64 2.56
C LEU A 8 -14.90 -5.68 3.77
N ALA A 9 -15.85 -4.74 3.71
CA ALA A 9 -16.15 -3.85 4.83
C ALA A 9 -16.67 -4.61 6.05
N GLN A 10 -17.50 -5.65 5.86
CA GLN A 10 -17.93 -6.54 6.94
C GLN A 10 -16.77 -7.33 7.55
N VAL A 11 -15.80 -7.77 6.75
CA VAL A 11 -14.57 -8.38 7.28
C VAL A 11 -13.81 -7.37 8.14
N ALA A 12 -13.63 -6.14 7.65
CA ALA A 12 -12.94 -5.08 8.39
C ALA A 12 -13.66 -4.76 9.72
N ALA A 13 -14.98 -4.60 9.70
CA ALA A 13 -15.78 -4.34 10.89
C ALA A 13 -15.69 -5.46 11.93
N ARG A 14 -15.68 -6.73 11.49
CA ARG A 14 -15.61 -7.91 12.40
C ARG A 14 -14.22 -8.12 12.98
N THR A 15 -13.17 -7.68 12.29
CA THR A 15 -11.77 -7.90 12.70
C THR A 15 -11.10 -6.68 13.29
N GLY A 16 -11.73 -5.49 13.17
CA GLY A 16 -11.19 -4.22 13.66
C GLY A 16 -10.04 -3.67 12.83
N ILE A 17 -9.82 -4.17 11.60
CA ILE A 17 -8.82 -3.60 10.68
C ILE A 17 -9.42 -2.43 9.89
N GLY A 18 -8.55 -1.55 9.35
CA GLY A 18 -8.97 -0.53 8.39
C GLY A 18 -9.25 -1.10 7.00
N MET A 19 -9.96 -0.34 6.18
CA MET A 19 -10.21 -0.67 4.78
C MET A 19 -9.88 0.51 3.86
N ALA A 20 -8.97 0.30 2.92
CA ALA A 20 -8.77 1.17 1.78
C ALA A 20 -9.60 0.65 0.59
N VAL A 21 -10.26 1.55 -0.14
CA VAL A 21 -11.05 1.18 -1.33
C VAL A 21 -10.22 1.18 -2.60
N GLY A 22 -10.74 0.59 -3.67
CA GLY A 22 -10.20 0.76 -5.02
C GLY A 22 -10.43 2.19 -5.53
N SER A 23 -9.77 2.55 -6.65
CA SER A 23 -9.86 3.90 -7.21
C SER A 23 -11.29 4.37 -7.40
N GLN A 24 -11.62 5.53 -6.82
CA GLN A 24 -12.91 6.20 -6.95
C GLN A 24 -12.99 7.11 -8.18
N PHE A 25 -11.91 7.17 -9.00
CA PHE A 25 -11.81 8.13 -10.10
C PHE A 25 -13.00 8.05 -11.08
N GLY A 26 -13.40 6.82 -11.46
CA GLY A 26 -14.58 6.64 -12.32
C GLY A 26 -15.88 7.13 -11.68
N ALA A 27 -16.06 6.90 -10.38
CA ALA A 27 -17.27 7.34 -9.68
C ALA A 27 -17.37 8.86 -9.54
N VAL A 28 -16.25 9.54 -9.24
CA VAL A 28 -16.24 11.01 -9.10
C VAL A 28 -16.31 11.72 -10.45
N ARG A 29 -15.79 11.10 -11.51
CA ARG A 29 -15.82 11.65 -12.87
C ARG A 29 -17.21 11.52 -13.51
N ASP A 30 -17.78 10.33 -13.46
CA ASP A 30 -18.96 9.96 -14.25
C ASP A 30 -20.24 9.80 -13.40
N GLY A 31 -20.13 9.85 -12.08
CA GLY A 31 -21.23 9.58 -11.14
C GLY A 31 -21.66 8.12 -11.06
N ASN A 32 -20.95 7.21 -11.74
CA ASN A 32 -21.31 5.80 -11.81
C ASN A 32 -20.69 5.01 -10.67
N GLY A 33 -21.47 4.10 -10.07
CA GLY A 33 -20.96 3.16 -9.09
C GLY A 33 -20.73 3.75 -7.68
N ILE A 34 -21.23 4.94 -7.37
CA ILE A 34 -21.12 5.59 -6.04
C ILE A 34 -21.54 4.62 -4.93
N ALA A 35 -22.66 3.90 -5.11
CA ALA A 35 -23.14 2.92 -4.14
C ALA A 35 -22.14 1.80 -3.82
N SER A 36 -21.15 1.53 -4.70
CA SER A 36 -20.11 0.55 -4.42
C SER A 36 -19.08 1.05 -3.43
N TYR A 37 -19.00 2.36 -3.22
CA TYR A 37 -18.12 2.98 -2.26
C TYR A 37 -18.86 3.35 -0.97
N THR A 38 -20.03 4.00 -1.05
CA THR A 38 -20.78 4.42 0.14
C THR A 38 -21.14 3.26 1.06
N VAL A 39 -21.37 2.06 0.49
CA VAL A 39 -21.62 0.84 1.25
C VAL A 39 -20.48 0.50 2.23
N VAL A 40 -19.26 0.94 1.96
CA VAL A 40 -18.13 0.67 2.86
C VAL A 40 -18.29 1.41 4.18
N ARG A 41 -18.66 2.69 4.15
CA ARG A 41 -18.92 3.46 5.37
C ARG A 41 -20.20 2.99 6.08
N GLU A 42 -21.20 2.53 5.32
CA GLU A 42 -22.42 1.95 5.91
C GLU A 42 -22.11 0.71 6.76
N GLU A 43 -21.23 -0.19 6.27
CA GLU A 43 -20.87 -1.42 6.98
C GLU A 43 -19.76 -1.21 8.02
N LEU A 44 -18.90 -0.19 7.85
CA LEU A 44 -17.74 0.13 8.71
C LEU A 44 -17.90 1.54 9.29
N ALA A 45 -18.99 1.77 10.04
CA ALA A 45 -19.36 3.10 10.53
C ALA A 45 -18.30 3.75 11.42
N GLU A 46 -17.69 2.98 12.34
CA GLU A 46 -16.70 3.46 13.33
C GLU A 46 -15.25 3.07 12.98
N GLY A 47 -15.03 2.40 11.85
CA GLY A 47 -13.71 1.92 11.46
C GLY A 47 -12.94 2.90 10.58
N LEU A 48 -11.64 2.66 10.47
CA LEU A 48 -10.76 3.41 9.56
C LEU A 48 -11.12 3.09 8.11
N VAL A 49 -11.60 4.08 7.37
CA VAL A 49 -11.89 4.01 5.93
C VAL A 49 -10.99 4.96 5.17
N ILE A 50 -10.26 4.43 4.21
CA ILE A 50 -9.31 5.18 3.39
C ILE A 50 -9.87 5.28 1.97
N GLY A 51 -10.09 6.51 1.49
CA GLY A 51 -10.42 6.79 0.09
C GLY A 51 -9.25 6.53 -0.83
N ASN A 52 -9.51 6.45 -2.14
CA ASN A 52 -8.45 6.19 -3.11
C ASN A 52 -8.75 6.89 -4.44
N ILE A 53 -7.79 7.68 -4.92
CA ILE A 53 -7.92 8.41 -6.18
C ILE A 53 -6.60 8.43 -6.96
N SER A 54 -6.69 8.62 -8.28
CA SER A 54 -5.50 8.82 -9.11
C SER A 54 -4.83 10.18 -8.85
N ALA A 55 -3.51 10.23 -8.92
CA ALA A 55 -2.76 11.50 -8.94
C ALA A 55 -3.07 12.38 -10.17
N LEU A 56 -3.79 11.84 -11.16
CA LEU A 56 -4.30 12.57 -12.32
C LEU A 56 -5.66 13.27 -12.05
N ALA A 57 -6.30 12.99 -10.89
CA ALA A 57 -7.55 13.64 -10.53
C ALA A 57 -7.36 15.13 -10.22
N THR A 58 -8.39 15.92 -10.44
CA THR A 58 -8.39 17.32 -9.96
C THR A 58 -8.54 17.38 -8.44
N PRO A 59 -8.09 18.46 -7.78
CA PRO A 59 -8.32 18.66 -6.34
C PRO A 59 -9.79 18.54 -5.92
N ALA A 60 -10.71 19.04 -6.74
CA ALA A 60 -12.16 18.93 -6.49
C ALA A 60 -12.66 17.47 -6.54
N GLN A 61 -12.13 16.67 -7.46
CA GLN A 61 -12.43 15.24 -7.54
C GLN A 61 -11.87 14.47 -6.33
N ALA A 62 -10.67 14.86 -5.86
CA ALA A 62 -10.09 14.27 -4.66
C ALA A 62 -10.93 14.55 -3.40
N GLN A 63 -11.41 15.80 -3.21
CA GLN A 63 -12.31 16.12 -2.12
C GLN A 63 -13.66 15.36 -2.26
N ALA A 64 -14.20 15.27 -3.46
CA ALA A 64 -15.44 14.50 -3.69
C ALA A 64 -15.27 12.99 -3.36
N ALA A 65 -14.09 12.42 -3.59
CA ALA A 65 -13.78 11.05 -3.18
C ALA A 65 -13.75 10.90 -1.65
N VAL A 66 -13.20 11.87 -0.92
CA VAL A 66 -13.22 11.93 0.55
C VAL A 66 -14.65 12.01 1.05
N ASP A 67 -15.45 12.95 0.53
CA ASP A 67 -16.84 13.19 0.95
C ASP A 67 -17.74 11.97 0.68
N MET A 68 -17.55 11.30 -0.47
CA MET A 68 -18.32 10.11 -0.87
C MET A 68 -18.24 8.99 0.17
N LEU A 69 -17.09 8.80 0.79
CA LEU A 69 -16.82 7.76 1.78
C LEU A 69 -16.88 8.27 3.22
N GLN A 70 -16.93 9.59 3.44
CA GLN A 70 -16.58 10.18 4.72
C GLN A 70 -15.23 9.59 5.19
N ALA A 71 -14.24 9.63 4.29
CA ALA A 71 -12.97 8.95 4.48
C ALA A 71 -12.14 9.62 5.58
N ASP A 72 -11.41 8.81 6.34
CA ASP A 72 -10.50 9.25 7.41
C ASP A 72 -9.12 9.65 6.87
N ALA A 73 -8.75 9.11 5.70
CA ALA A 73 -7.54 9.44 4.94
C ALA A 73 -7.79 9.21 3.44
N LEU A 74 -6.92 9.75 2.59
CA LEU A 74 -6.98 9.56 1.15
C LEU A 74 -5.67 8.99 0.62
N GLU A 75 -5.71 7.80 0.04
CA GLU A 75 -4.64 7.31 -0.82
C GLU A 75 -4.67 8.00 -2.18
N VAL A 76 -3.54 8.55 -2.61
CA VAL A 76 -3.36 9.06 -3.96
C VAL A 76 -2.33 8.20 -4.67
N HIS A 77 -2.81 7.44 -5.67
CA HIS A 77 -1.96 6.48 -6.37
C HIS A 77 -1.29 7.09 -7.60
N LEU A 78 -0.01 6.73 -7.78
CA LEU A 78 0.83 7.22 -8.88
C LEU A 78 0.62 6.44 -10.17
N ASN A 79 0.44 5.15 -10.13
CA ASN A 79 0.10 4.15 -11.16
C ASN A 79 0.63 4.38 -12.61
N ALA A 80 1.72 5.08 -12.78
CA ALA A 80 2.26 5.43 -14.11
C ALA A 80 2.48 4.19 -15.01
N ALA A 81 2.99 3.09 -14.43
CA ALA A 81 3.20 1.85 -15.17
C ALA A 81 1.89 1.20 -15.62
N GLN A 82 0.81 1.29 -14.82
CA GLN A 82 -0.50 0.80 -15.21
C GLN A 82 -1.09 1.67 -16.33
N GLU A 83 -1.05 2.99 -16.21
CA GLU A 83 -1.55 3.94 -17.21
C GLU A 83 -0.90 3.72 -18.59
N LEU A 84 0.39 3.39 -18.61
CA LEU A 84 1.10 3.08 -19.86
C LEU A 84 0.45 1.93 -20.64
N TRP A 85 -0.08 0.93 -19.92
CA TRP A 85 -0.69 -0.27 -20.50
C TRP A 85 -2.22 -0.21 -20.58
N MET A 86 -2.86 0.81 -20.05
CA MET A 86 -4.29 1.03 -20.25
C MET A 86 -4.56 1.61 -21.64
N ALA A 87 -5.59 1.13 -22.32
CA ALA A 87 -6.01 1.70 -23.62
C ALA A 87 -6.46 3.15 -23.49
N GLU A 88 -7.17 3.45 -22.40
CA GLU A 88 -7.68 4.75 -21.99
C GLU A 88 -6.71 5.53 -21.07
N GLY A 89 -5.51 4.98 -20.80
CA GLY A 89 -4.56 5.54 -19.85
C GLY A 89 -3.92 6.83 -20.31
N ASP A 90 -3.67 7.72 -19.37
CA ASP A 90 -2.91 8.96 -19.62
C ASP A 90 -1.41 8.64 -19.58
N LYS A 91 -0.73 8.98 -20.67
CA LYS A 91 0.71 8.74 -20.85
C LYS A 91 1.55 9.99 -20.60
N ASP A 92 0.89 11.13 -20.36
CA ASP A 92 1.57 12.36 -19.98
C ASP A 92 1.59 12.50 -18.45
N THR A 93 2.76 12.33 -17.87
CA THR A 93 3.00 12.49 -16.43
C THR A 93 3.53 13.90 -16.08
N CYS A 94 3.58 14.82 -17.04
CA CYS A 94 4.02 16.19 -16.81
C CYS A 94 3.12 16.88 -15.78
N GLY A 95 3.73 17.50 -14.75
CA GLY A 95 2.98 18.20 -13.71
C GLY A 95 2.35 17.31 -12.64
N LEU A 96 2.52 15.99 -12.70
CA LEU A 96 1.93 15.05 -11.72
C LEU A 96 2.27 15.41 -10.27
N LEU A 97 3.53 15.74 -9.99
CA LEU A 97 3.98 16.14 -8.66
C LEU A 97 3.30 17.43 -8.19
N ALA A 98 3.20 18.42 -9.07
CA ALA A 98 2.52 19.68 -8.74
C ALA A 98 1.02 19.47 -8.46
N ASN A 99 0.37 18.60 -9.26
CA ASN A 99 -1.03 18.23 -9.02
C ASN A 99 -1.22 17.47 -7.71
N LEU A 100 -0.29 16.57 -7.37
CA LEU A 100 -0.31 15.84 -6.11
C LEU A 100 -0.27 16.79 -4.90
N VAL A 101 0.57 17.84 -4.97
CA VAL A 101 0.62 18.91 -3.95
C VAL A 101 -0.72 19.64 -3.87
N GLN A 102 -1.32 20.00 -5.02
CA GLN A 102 -2.64 20.67 -5.04
C GLN A 102 -3.74 19.79 -4.45
N ILE A 103 -3.72 18.48 -4.72
CA ILE A 103 -4.67 17.53 -4.10
C ILE A 103 -4.50 17.55 -2.58
N ARG A 104 -3.26 17.38 -2.07
CA ARG A 104 -3.00 17.39 -0.63
C ARG A 104 -3.50 18.66 0.04
N ASP A 105 -3.26 19.81 -0.58
CA ASP A 105 -3.60 21.11 -0.01
C ASP A 105 -5.11 21.40 -0.06
N ALA A 106 -5.86 20.69 -0.89
CA ALA A 106 -7.30 20.88 -1.08
C ALA A 106 -8.15 19.94 -0.21
N VAL A 107 -7.66 18.75 0.14
CA VAL A 107 -8.47 17.78 0.87
C VAL A 107 -8.40 18.00 2.38
N SER A 108 -9.50 17.62 3.06
CA SER A 108 -9.67 17.84 4.51
C SER A 108 -9.05 16.74 5.39
N VAL A 109 -8.47 15.70 4.79
CA VAL A 109 -7.94 14.52 5.47
C VAL A 109 -6.48 14.27 5.11
N PRO A 110 -5.71 13.51 5.91
CA PRO A 110 -4.34 13.14 5.56
C PRO A 110 -4.26 12.43 4.21
N VAL A 111 -3.23 12.76 3.42
CA VAL A 111 -2.94 12.13 2.13
C VAL A 111 -1.81 11.13 2.28
N ILE A 112 -2.03 9.92 1.78
CA ILE A 112 -1.06 8.84 1.68
C ILE A 112 -0.67 8.70 0.20
N VAL A 113 0.58 8.98 -0.15
CA VAL A 113 1.07 8.74 -1.51
C VAL A 113 1.40 7.26 -1.68
N LYS A 114 0.88 6.65 -2.74
CA LYS A 114 1.09 5.22 -2.97
C LYS A 114 1.45 4.86 -4.39
N GLU A 115 2.13 3.75 -4.53
CA GLU A 115 2.24 3.02 -5.78
C GLU A 115 1.13 1.95 -5.93
N THR A 116 1.12 1.26 -7.06
CA THR A 116 0.09 0.26 -7.38
C THR A 116 0.67 -1.11 -7.73
N GLY A 117 1.90 -1.39 -7.33
CA GLY A 117 2.57 -2.67 -7.57
C GLY A 117 3.94 -2.56 -8.19
N CYS A 118 4.45 -1.32 -8.37
CA CYS A 118 5.79 -1.06 -8.87
C CYS A 118 6.76 -0.51 -7.81
N GLY A 119 6.27 -0.22 -6.59
CA GLY A 119 7.12 0.26 -5.50
C GLY A 119 7.62 1.69 -5.67
N ILE A 120 8.13 2.26 -4.59
CA ILE A 120 8.70 3.61 -4.53
C ILE A 120 10.20 3.47 -4.24
N ALA A 121 11.06 4.10 -5.04
CA ALA A 121 12.50 4.14 -4.84
C ALA A 121 12.92 5.30 -3.92
N ALA A 122 14.15 5.27 -3.39
CA ALA A 122 14.66 6.30 -2.50
C ALA A 122 14.54 7.71 -3.07
N GLU A 123 14.89 7.89 -4.34
CA GLU A 123 14.85 9.17 -5.04
C GLU A 123 13.42 9.73 -5.15
N GLN A 124 12.44 8.85 -5.26
CA GLN A 124 11.03 9.23 -5.28
C GLN A 124 10.55 9.62 -3.86
N TYR A 125 10.96 8.89 -2.84
CA TYR A 125 10.69 9.28 -1.45
C TYR A 125 11.29 10.66 -1.13
N GLU A 126 12.54 10.92 -1.51
CA GLU A 126 13.20 12.22 -1.33
C GLU A 126 12.40 13.34 -2.00
N LEU A 127 12.05 13.15 -3.27
CA LEU A 127 11.27 14.13 -4.03
C LEU A 127 9.91 14.44 -3.38
N LEU A 128 9.22 13.41 -2.87
CA LEU A 128 7.93 13.57 -2.19
C LEU A 128 8.07 14.23 -0.81
N LEU A 129 9.13 13.91 -0.07
CA LEU A 129 9.46 14.57 1.20
C LEU A 129 9.74 16.07 1.03
N GLU A 130 10.48 16.45 -0.02
CA GLU A 130 10.73 17.85 -0.37
C GLU A 130 9.44 18.63 -0.60
N GLN A 131 8.39 17.96 -1.08
CA GLN A 131 7.06 18.53 -1.22
C GLN A 131 6.21 18.45 0.06
N GLY A 132 6.74 17.94 1.17
CA GLY A 132 6.07 17.88 2.47
C GLY A 132 5.13 16.69 2.67
N PHE A 133 5.21 15.66 1.85
CA PHE A 133 4.48 14.41 2.10
C PHE A 133 5.17 13.60 3.21
N THR A 134 4.38 13.04 4.11
CA THR A 134 4.87 12.29 5.28
C THR A 134 4.17 10.94 5.48
N ALA A 135 3.30 10.53 4.58
CA ALA A 135 2.61 9.25 4.63
C ALA A 135 2.67 8.53 3.26
N PHE A 136 3.09 7.28 3.27
CA PHE A 136 3.39 6.51 2.07
C PHE A 136 2.88 5.08 2.18
N ASP A 137 2.41 4.52 1.06
CA ASP A 137 2.28 3.08 0.88
C ASP A 137 3.19 2.65 -0.28
N CYS A 138 4.19 1.84 0.02
CA CYS A 138 5.17 1.44 -0.98
C CYS A 138 4.57 0.65 -2.14
N ALA A 139 3.51 -0.11 -1.92
CA ALA A 139 2.83 -0.95 -2.91
C ALA A 139 3.80 -1.57 -3.93
N GLY A 140 4.79 -2.32 -3.40
CA GLY A 140 5.93 -2.79 -4.17
C GLY A 140 5.62 -3.97 -5.09
N ALA A 141 6.58 -4.27 -5.97
CA ALA A 141 6.54 -5.46 -6.81
C ALA A 141 6.59 -6.74 -5.94
N GLY A 142 5.71 -7.69 -6.22
CA GLY A 142 5.53 -8.93 -5.44
C GLY A 142 4.07 -9.29 -5.20
N GLY A 143 3.16 -8.34 -5.46
CA GLY A 143 1.71 -8.51 -5.39
C GLY A 143 1.05 -8.59 -6.77
N THR A 144 -0.05 -7.86 -6.93
CA THR A 144 -0.77 -7.73 -8.20
C THR A 144 0.08 -6.94 -9.20
N ASN A 145 0.26 -7.51 -10.39
CA ASN A 145 0.92 -6.82 -11.50
C ASN A 145 -0.17 -6.17 -12.37
N PHE A 146 -0.48 -4.89 -12.14
CA PHE A 146 -1.50 -4.17 -12.91
C PHE A 146 -1.13 -3.98 -14.38
N PRO A 147 0.12 -3.66 -14.77
CA PRO A 147 0.53 -3.69 -16.18
C PRO A 147 0.18 -4.99 -16.89
N ALA A 148 0.41 -6.15 -16.27
CA ALA A 148 0.07 -7.45 -16.86
C ALA A 148 -1.45 -7.65 -16.99
N ILE A 149 -2.24 -7.14 -16.03
CA ILE A 149 -3.70 -7.17 -16.12
C ILE A 149 -4.19 -6.32 -17.29
N GLU A 150 -3.66 -5.10 -17.44
CA GLU A 150 -4.07 -4.18 -18.51
C GLU A 150 -3.63 -4.70 -19.89
N ALA A 151 -2.42 -5.22 -20.02
CA ALA A 151 -1.97 -5.87 -21.25
C ALA A 151 -2.91 -7.00 -21.65
N LYS A 152 -3.29 -7.86 -20.68
CA LYS A 152 -4.24 -8.95 -20.92
C LYS A 152 -5.63 -8.46 -21.32
N ARG A 153 -6.12 -7.36 -20.73
CA ARG A 153 -7.40 -6.74 -21.13
C ARG A 153 -7.40 -6.30 -22.59
N GLN A 154 -6.25 -5.89 -23.11
CA GLN A 154 -6.07 -5.49 -24.51
C GLN A 154 -5.72 -6.67 -25.44
N GLY A 155 -5.61 -7.88 -24.94
CA GLY A 155 -5.25 -9.06 -25.72
C GLY A 155 -3.78 -9.09 -26.15
N VAL A 156 -2.90 -8.34 -25.46
CA VAL A 156 -1.45 -8.35 -25.67
C VAL A 156 -0.76 -9.01 -24.48
N GLU A 157 0.38 -9.64 -24.74
CA GLU A 157 1.25 -10.18 -23.71
C GLU A 157 2.29 -9.15 -23.31
N LEU A 158 2.51 -9.03 -22.00
CA LEU A 158 3.60 -8.23 -21.47
C LEU A 158 4.92 -8.95 -21.75
N THR A 159 5.93 -8.23 -22.26
CA THR A 159 7.27 -8.83 -22.42
C THR A 159 7.88 -9.14 -21.05
N GLU A 160 8.82 -10.08 -21.00
CA GLU A 160 9.45 -10.49 -19.74
C GLU A 160 10.07 -9.31 -18.98
N GLU A 161 10.71 -8.38 -19.70
CA GLU A 161 11.32 -7.19 -19.08
C GLU A 161 10.31 -6.28 -18.38
N PHE A 162 9.11 -6.11 -18.94
CA PHE A 162 8.06 -5.33 -18.30
C PHE A 162 7.26 -6.13 -17.27
N ALA A 163 7.24 -7.44 -17.39
CA ALA A 163 6.60 -8.31 -16.39
C ALA A 163 7.30 -8.26 -15.02
N VAL A 164 8.61 -7.96 -15.01
CA VAL A 164 9.41 -7.81 -13.79
C VAL A 164 9.70 -6.36 -13.42
N TRP A 165 9.11 -5.40 -14.13
CA TRP A 165 9.29 -3.98 -13.85
C TRP A 165 8.79 -3.60 -12.45
N GLY A 166 9.61 -2.83 -11.75
CA GLY A 166 9.28 -2.25 -10.45
C GLY A 166 10.30 -2.57 -9.35
N VAL A 167 10.16 -1.87 -8.25
CA VAL A 167 10.94 -2.05 -7.03
C VAL A 167 10.24 -3.08 -6.14
N PRO A 168 10.88 -4.22 -5.82
CA PRO A 168 10.31 -5.19 -4.88
C PRO A 168 9.94 -4.55 -3.54
N THR A 169 8.85 -5.00 -2.91
CA THR A 169 8.36 -4.44 -1.64
C THR A 169 9.45 -4.33 -0.58
N CYS A 170 10.30 -5.35 -0.43
CA CYS A 170 11.39 -5.31 0.55
C CYS A 170 12.46 -4.26 0.21
N TRP A 171 12.74 -4.00 -1.07
CA TRP A 171 13.70 -2.97 -1.49
C TRP A 171 13.12 -1.57 -1.31
N SER A 172 11.84 -1.37 -1.64
CA SER A 172 11.15 -0.11 -1.40
C SER A 172 11.09 0.24 0.09
N LEU A 173 10.89 -0.77 0.97
CA LEU A 173 10.96 -0.57 2.43
C LEU A 173 12.38 -0.24 2.89
N LEU A 174 13.41 -0.83 2.31
CA LEU A 174 14.81 -0.50 2.60
C LEU A 174 15.14 0.93 2.17
N ASP A 175 14.72 1.33 0.97
CA ASP A 175 14.86 2.70 0.48
C ASP A 175 14.12 3.69 1.41
N ALA A 176 12.88 3.38 1.79
CA ALA A 176 12.11 4.18 2.73
C ALA A 176 12.81 4.32 4.09
N GLN A 177 13.35 3.23 4.64
CA GLN A 177 14.05 3.24 5.92
C GLN A 177 15.30 4.13 5.93
N GLN A 178 15.95 4.29 4.77
CA GLN A 178 17.14 5.15 4.65
C GLN A 178 16.78 6.61 4.40
N THR A 179 15.61 6.87 3.84
CA THR A 179 15.22 8.19 3.34
C THR A 179 14.22 8.89 4.25
N LEU A 180 13.21 8.14 4.76
CA LEU A 180 12.12 8.73 5.51
C LEU A 180 12.52 9.10 6.95
N PRO A 181 12.06 10.24 7.47
CA PRO A 181 12.23 10.58 8.88
C PRO A 181 11.37 9.68 9.78
N GLU A 182 11.75 9.53 11.04
CA GLU A 182 11.09 8.64 12.01
C GLU A 182 9.58 8.89 12.21
N ASN A 183 9.13 10.11 11.95
CA ASN A 183 7.73 10.50 12.07
C ASN A 183 6.91 10.32 10.78
N ALA A 184 7.52 9.86 9.71
CA ALA A 184 6.78 9.49 8.51
C ALA A 184 6.01 8.19 8.72
N LEU A 185 4.79 8.12 8.20
CA LEU A 185 3.97 6.91 8.18
C LEU A 185 4.32 6.07 6.95
N LEU A 186 4.66 4.81 7.17
CA LEU A 186 4.98 3.89 6.08
C LEU A 186 4.09 2.64 6.13
N LEU A 187 3.27 2.48 5.12
CA LEU A 187 2.51 1.26 4.88
C LEU A 187 3.29 0.36 3.92
N ALA A 188 3.27 -0.93 4.20
CA ALA A 188 3.84 -1.95 3.33
C ALA A 188 2.73 -2.76 2.68
N SER A 189 2.52 -2.56 1.39
CA SER A 189 1.67 -3.42 0.57
C SER A 189 2.44 -3.95 -0.64
N GLY A 190 1.84 -4.85 -1.40
CA GLY A 190 2.49 -5.52 -2.51
C GLY A 190 3.12 -6.87 -2.11
N GLY A 191 2.33 -7.93 -2.15
CA GLY A 191 2.80 -9.29 -1.92
C GLY A 191 2.81 -9.78 -0.48
N ILE A 192 2.30 -9.03 0.47
CA ILE A 192 2.10 -9.49 1.85
C ILE A 192 0.97 -10.52 1.89
N ARG A 193 1.27 -11.73 2.37
CA ARG A 193 0.31 -12.86 2.40
C ARG A 193 0.32 -13.62 3.70
N THR A 194 1.41 -13.57 4.45
CA THR A 194 1.63 -14.37 5.66
C THR A 194 2.04 -13.49 6.82
N ALA A 195 1.90 -14.02 8.03
CA ALA A 195 2.41 -13.38 9.24
C ALA A 195 3.93 -13.15 9.18
N GLY A 196 4.66 -14.04 8.51
CA GLY A 196 6.11 -13.88 8.28
C GLY A 196 6.44 -12.72 7.35
N ASP A 197 5.61 -12.47 6.32
CA ASP A 197 5.78 -11.30 5.44
C ASP A 197 5.50 -10.02 6.23
N ALA A 198 4.42 -9.99 7.02
CA ALA A 198 4.09 -8.87 7.88
C ALA A 198 5.21 -8.59 8.89
N ALA A 199 5.74 -9.62 9.58
CA ALA A 199 6.84 -9.47 10.53
C ALA A 199 8.10 -8.87 9.87
N ARG A 200 8.43 -9.31 8.65
CA ARG A 200 9.56 -8.74 7.87
C ARG A 200 9.30 -7.29 7.48
N ALA A 201 8.07 -6.96 7.05
CA ALA A 201 7.70 -5.59 6.71
C ALA A 201 7.85 -4.64 7.91
N PHE A 202 7.35 -5.04 9.10
CA PHE A 202 7.56 -4.29 10.33
C PHE A 202 9.04 -4.17 10.70
N ALA A 203 9.82 -5.25 10.57
CA ALA A 203 11.26 -5.22 10.82
C ALA A 203 12.02 -4.29 9.85
N LEU A 204 11.50 -4.07 8.66
CA LEU A 204 12.01 -3.12 7.66
C LEU A 204 11.45 -1.70 7.81
N GLY A 205 10.67 -1.43 8.85
CA GLY A 205 10.26 -0.06 9.18
C GLY A 205 8.81 0.27 8.88
N ALA A 206 8.01 -0.64 8.35
CA ALA A 206 6.58 -0.38 8.15
C ALA A 206 5.85 -0.12 9.47
N ASP A 207 4.83 0.75 9.43
CA ASP A 207 3.91 1.02 10.54
C ASP A 207 2.64 0.16 10.43
N ALA A 208 2.27 -0.21 9.21
CA ALA A 208 1.14 -1.08 8.92
C ALA A 208 1.41 -1.92 7.66
N VAL A 209 0.59 -2.95 7.44
CA VAL A 209 0.64 -3.78 6.24
C VAL A 209 -0.69 -3.77 5.51
N GLY A 210 -0.64 -3.73 4.17
CA GLY A 210 -1.81 -3.78 3.29
C GLY A 210 -1.91 -5.14 2.59
N ILE A 211 -3.12 -5.73 2.61
CA ILE A 211 -3.40 -7.03 2.00
C ILE A 211 -4.65 -6.92 1.13
N THR A 212 -4.55 -7.23 -0.16
CA THR A 212 -5.67 -7.10 -1.10
C THR A 212 -6.07 -8.44 -1.70
N ALA A 213 -5.24 -9.03 -2.55
CA ALA A 213 -5.59 -10.19 -3.35
C ALA A 213 -6.02 -11.43 -2.53
N PRO A 214 -5.37 -11.79 -1.41
CA PRO A 214 -5.82 -12.91 -0.58
C PRO A 214 -7.23 -12.70 -0.02
N LEU A 215 -7.51 -11.51 0.52
CA LEU A 215 -8.82 -11.19 1.10
C LEU A 215 -9.92 -11.17 0.02
N LEU A 216 -9.64 -10.52 -1.12
CA LEU A 216 -10.58 -10.47 -2.24
C LEU A 216 -10.94 -11.89 -2.72
N ARG A 217 -9.95 -12.76 -2.88
CA ARG A 217 -10.18 -14.15 -3.29
C ARG A 217 -11.02 -14.91 -2.28
N LEU A 218 -10.67 -14.82 -0.99
CA LEU A 218 -11.42 -15.51 0.07
C LEU A 218 -12.87 -15.05 0.12
N VAL A 219 -13.13 -13.75 0.08
CA VAL A 219 -14.48 -13.20 0.08
C VAL A 219 -15.31 -13.67 -1.13
N MET A 220 -14.68 -13.79 -2.29
CA MET A 220 -15.37 -14.23 -3.52
C MET A 220 -15.59 -15.74 -3.57
N GLU A 221 -14.64 -16.53 -3.13
CA GLU A 221 -14.66 -18.00 -3.31
C GLU A 221 -15.21 -18.74 -2.09
N GLN A 222 -14.99 -18.23 -0.87
CA GLN A 222 -15.28 -18.92 0.37
C GLN A 222 -16.16 -18.14 1.35
N GLY A 223 -16.35 -16.84 1.10
CA GLY A 223 -17.21 -15.99 1.90
C GLY A 223 -16.48 -15.21 3.01
N ILE A 224 -17.27 -14.48 3.79
CA ILE A 224 -16.78 -13.53 4.80
C ILE A 224 -16.05 -14.25 5.94
N ASP A 225 -16.59 -15.37 6.42
CA ASP A 225 -16.04 -16.10 7.57
C ASP A 225 -14.60 -16.57 7.31
N ALA A 226 -14.33 -17.13 6.12
CA ALA A 226 -12.99 -17.53 5.73
C ALA A 226 -12.00 -16.34 5.66
N ALA A 227 -12.47 -15.19 5.23
CA ALA A 227 -11.64 -13.97 5.21
C ALA A 227 -11.38 -13.44 6.63
N VAL A 228 -12.35 -13.50 7.52
CA VAL A 228 -12.20 -13.16 8.95
C VAL A 228 -11.19 -14.08 9.62
N ASP A 229 -11.33 -15.39 9.41
CA ASP A 229 -10.40 -16.40 9.98
C ASP A 229 -8.97 -16.18 9.46
N TYR A 230 -8.81 -15.81 8.20
CA TYR A 230 -7.50 -15.47 7.64
C TYR A 230 -6.87 -14.27 8.35
N VAL A 231 -7.63 -13.19 8.60
CA VAL A 231 -7.13 -12.01 9.32
C VAL A 231 -6.71 -12.38 10.74
N TYR A 232 -7.53 -13.14 11.47
CA TYR A 232 -7.17 -13.60 12.82
C TYR A 232 -5.95 -14.52 12.82
N SER A 233 -5.86 -15.45 11.87
CA SER A 233 -4.69 -16.34 11.73
C SER A 233 -3.41 -15.54 11.43
N LEU A 234 -3.50 -14.49 10.66
CA LEU A 234 -2.36 -13.61 10.36
C LEU A 234 -1.94 -12.84 11.62
N ALA A 235 -2.90 -12.28 12.36
CA ALA A 235 -2.64 -11.57 13.61
C ALA A 235 -2.03 -12.49 14.68
N GLU A 236 -2.58 -13.69 14.86
CA GLU A 236 -2.05 -14.70 15.76
C GLU A 236 -0.63 -15.15 15.36
N GLY A 237 -0.41 -15.35 14.05
CA GLY A 237 0.91 -15.68 13.53
C GLY A 237 1.93 -14.57 13.79
N LEU A 238 1.55 -13.31 13.64
CA LEU A 238 2.40 -12.16 13.95
C LEU A 238 2.73 -12.11 15.45
N GLN A 239 1.76 -12.36 16.34
CA GLN A 239 1.98 -12.45 17.77
C GLN A 239 2.99 -13.55 18.13
N LYS A 240 2.93 -14.71 17.44
CA LYS A 240 3.91 -15.80 17.63
C LYS A 240 5.32 -15.35 17.22
N TYR A 241 5.47 -14.65 16.08
CA TYR A 241 6.76 -14.07 15.68
C TYR A 241 7.27 -13.08 16.73
N MET A 242 6.43 -12.16 17.19
CA MET A 242 6.79 -11.19 18.22
C MET A 242 7.25 -11.87 19.52
N LEU A 243 6.51 -12.89 19.97
CA LEU A 243 6.88 -13.65 21.18
C LEU A 243 8.25 -14.33 21.02
N LEU A 244 8.49 -15.02 19.90
CA LEU A 244 9.76 -15.70 19.62
C LEU A 244 10.94 -14.73 19.51
N LEU A 245 10.70 -13.51 19.10
CA LEU A 245 11.71 -12.46 18.93
C LEU A 245 11.82 -11.54 20.16
N GLY A 246 11.03 -11.77 21.20
CA GLY A 246 11.05 -10.97 22.43
C GLY A 246 10.52 -9.54 22.24
N CYS A 247 9.57 -9.35 21.33
CA CYS A 247 8.93 -8.08 21.03
C CYS A 247 7.53 -8.01 21.65
N LEU A 248 7.18 -6.89 22.28
CA LEU A 248 5.85 -6.65 22.86
C LEU A 248 4.92 -5.92 21.87
N THR A 249 5.48 -5.18 20.93
CA THR A 249 4.75 -4.41 19.92
C THR A 249 5.31 -4.66 18.52
N PRO A 250 4.51 -4.50 17.45
CA PRO A 250 5.02 -4.58 16.07
C PRO A 250 6.16 -3.60 15.80
N LYS A 251 6.13 -2.41 16.42
CA LYS A 251 7.18 -1.40 16.29
C LYS A 251 8.54 -1.91 16.80
N GLU A 252 8.55 -2.76 17.80
CA GLU A 252 9.80 -3.33 18.34
C GLU A 252 10.46 -4.33 17.39
N LEU A 253 9.73 -4.85 16.39
CA LEU A 253 10.32 -5.67 15.33
C LEU A 253 11.37 -4.90 14.52
N ARG A 254 11.30 -3.58 14.47
CA ARG A 254 12.31 -2.72 13.83
C ARG A 254 13.70 -2.87 14.45
N ASP A 255 13.78 -3.28 15.71
CA ASP A 255 15.04 -3.44 16.43
C ASP A 255 15.66 -4.84 16.27
N VAL A 256 14.91 -5.79 15.74
CA VAL A 256 15.37 -7.18 15.59
C VAL A 256 16.44 -7.27 14.49
N PRO A 257 17.54 -8.00 14.73
CA PRO A 257 18.55 -8.25 13.70
C PRO A 257 17.97 -9.02 12.52
N LEU A 258 18.31 -8.60 11.32
CA LEU A 258 17.91 -9.25 10.08
C LEU A 258 19.12 -9.95 9.43
N ILE A 259 18.93 -11.18 8.99
CA ILE A 259 19.91 -11.86 8.12
C ILE A 259 19.47 -11.63 6.68
N VAL A 260 20.27 -10.88 5.94
CA VAL A 260 19.97 -10.52 4.55
C VAL A 260 20.92 -11.26 3.61
N THR A 261 20.36 -11.97 2.65
CA THR A 261 21.10 -12.80 1.67
C THR A 261 20.58 -12.55 0.25
N GLY A 262 21.26 -13.12 -0.74
CA GLY A 262 20.85 -13.07 -2.15
C GLY A 262 20.72 -11.66 -2.70
N GLU A 263 19.83 -11.47 -3.65
CA GLU A 263 19.63 -10.22 -4.38
C GLU A 263 19.39 -8.99 -3.47
N THR A 264 18.73 -9.17 -2.33
CA THR A 264 18.51 -8.06 -1.39
C THR A 264 19.84 -7.60 -0.74
N ARG A 265 20.78 -8.52 -0.50
CA ARG A 265 22.12 -8.14 -0.03
C ARG A 265 22.87 -7.34 -1.10
N ASP A 266 22.78 -7.78 -2.36
CA ASP A 266 23.42 -7.10 -3.48
C ASP A 266 22.80 -5.73 -3.73
N PHE A 267 21.47 -5.59 -3.58
CA PHE A 267 20.77 -4.32 -3.60
C PHE A 267 21.30 -3.37 -2.52
N ILE A 268 21.37 -3.81 -1.26
CA ILE A 268 21.89 -3.01 -0.15
C ILE A 268 23.31 -2.52 -0.44
N ALA A 269 24.18 -3.40 -0.97
CA ALA A 269 25.54 -3.05 -1.31
C ALA A 269 25.63 -2.04 -2.46
N SER A 270 24.83 -2.21 -3.52
CA SER A 270 24.78 -1.31 -4.67
C SER A 270 24.23 0.08 -4.34
N ARG A 271 23.32 0.16 -3.35
CA ARG A 271 22.81 1.42 -2.82
C ARG A 271 23.75 2.10 -1.82
N GLY A 272 24.84 1.43 -1.43
CA GLY A 272 25.77 1.94 -0.39
C GLY A 272 25.18 1.93 1.02
N TYR A 273 24.12 1.17 1.27
CA TYR A 273 23.50 1.06 2.59
C TYR A 273 24.33 0.19 3.53
N GLU A 274 24.33 0.53 4.82
CA GLU A 274 25.09 -0.19 5.82
C GLU A 274 24.42 -1.49 6.27
N LEU A 275 24.70 -2.61 5.60
CA LEU A 275 24.17 -3.93 5.96
C LEU A 275 24.37 -4.25 7.46
N ALA A 276 25.47 -3.83 8.05
CA ALA A 276 25.79 -4.08 9.46
C ALA A 276 24.74 -3.45 10.41
N LYS A 277 24.09 -2.37 10.05
CA LYS A 277 23.03 -1.75 10.84
C LYS A 277 21.78 -2.64 10.89
N LEU A 278 21.48 -3.36 9.83
CA LEU A 278 20.35 -4.29 9.75
C LEU A 278 20.62 -5.60 10.48
N CYS A 279 21.88 -6.06 10.51
CA CYS A 279 22.28 -7.35 11.07
C CYS A 279 22.54 -7.33 12.59
N ARG A 280 22.39 -6.21 13.26
CA ARG A 280 22.63 -6.05 14.71
C ARG A 280 21.38 -5.55 15.41
N TRP A 281 21.29 -5.82 16.72
CA TRP A 281 20.27 -5.19 17.55
C TRP A 281 20.36 -3.67 17.45
N ARG A 282 19.24 -3.05 17.11
CA ARG A 282 19.14 -1.60 16.94
C ARG A 282 18.71 -0.90 18.25
N ARG A 283 18.21 -1.64 19.24
CA ARG A 283 18.00 -1.12 20.60
C ARG A 283 19.35 -0.69 21.18
N GLY A 284 19.45 0.55 21.59
CA GLY A 284 20.51 0.96 22.49
C GLY A 284 20.45 0.04 23.72
N ARG A 285 21.56 -0.64 24.02
CA ARG A 285 21.68 -1.38 25.29
C ARG A 285 21.42 -0.37 26.41
N LYS A 286 20.29 -0.52 27.12
CA LYS A 286 20.09 0.13 28.40
C LYS A 286 20.98 -0.56 29.43
#